data_ca80a1c82ca3146a6b48b855ac1ee916
#
_entry.id   ca80a1c82ca3146a6b48b855ac1ee916
#
_cell.length_a   1.000
_cell.length_b   1.000
_cell.length_c   1.000
_cell.angle_alpha   90.00
_cell.angle_beta   90.00
_cell.angle_gamma   90.00
#
_symmetry.space_group_name_H-M   'P 1'
#
loop_
_entity.id
_entity.type
_entity.pdbx_description
1 polymer ?
#
loop_
_entity_poly.entity_id
_entity_poly.type
_entity_poly.pdbx_seq_one_letter_code
_entity_poly.pdbx_strand_id
1 'polypeptide(L)'
;MGLDLFEFGDRDGVAEAVRLQHPLGIHAFNGMLYVADTYNHKIKVLSPTTLSCATLVGTGRPGLADGHPGQFYEPGGPWVSQGCLWVADTNNHAVRIVDLRTHEVRTLTLNGL
;
A
#
# COMPACT_ATOMS: atom_id res chain seq x y z
N MET A 1 10.92 -3.24 8.35
CA MET A 1 11.13 -4.63 8.09
C MET A 1 12.24 -4.81 7.09
N GLY A 2 13.03 -5.78 7.28
CA GLY A 2 14.33 -6.02 6.73
C GLY A 2 15.31 -6.13 7.86
N LEU A 3 16.44 -6.78 7.65
CA LEU A 3 17.41 -7.03 8.72
C LEU A 3 18.32 -5.84 8.98
N ASP A 4 18.56 -5.01 7.97
CA ASP A 4 19.34 -3.80 8.12
C ASP A 4 18.98 -2.77 7.05
N LEU A 5 19.70 -1.65 7.06
CA LEU A 5 19.40 -0.50 6.19
C LEU A 5 19.60 -0.80 4.70
N PHE A 6 20.33 -1.84 4.34
CA PHE A 6 20.66 -2.14 2.96
C PHE A 6 19.83 -3.27 2.37
N GLU A 7 19.02 -3.93 3.20
CA GLU A 7 18.16 -5.01 2.72
C GLU A 7 16.81 -4.47 2.28
N PHE A 8 16.63 -4.39 0.99
CA PHE A 8 15.39 -3.93 0.42
C PHE A 8 14.91 -4.91 -0.66
N GLY A 9 13.66 -4.77 -1.07
CA GLY A 9 13.09 -5.63 -2.09
C GLY A 9 11.58 -5.66 -1.98
N ASP A 10 10.99 -6.73 -2.48
CA ASP A 10 9.54 -6.94 -2.45
C ASP A 10 9.27 -8.37 -1.99
N ARG A 11 9.08 -8.53 -0.69
CA ARG A 11 8.82 -9.85 -0.11
C ARG A 11 7.87 -9.75 1.06
N ASP A 12 6.76 -10.43 0.94
CA ASP A 12 5.82 -10.63 2.05
C ASP A 12 6.33 -11.77 2.96
N GLY A 13 5.74 -11.90 4.14
CA GLY A 13 6.11 -12.96 5.05
C GLY A 13 6.09 -12.52 6.49
N VAL A 14 6.99 -13.08 7.29
CA VAL A 14 7.08 -12.83 8.72
C VAL A 14 8.49 -12.39 9.07
N ALA A 15 8.60 -11.32 9.85
CA ALA A 15 9.85 -10.82 10.42
C ALA A 15 10.96 -10.68 9.37
N GLU A 16 11.99 -11.50 9.48
CA GLU A 16 13.20 -11.38 8.65
C GLU A 16 12.96 -11.67 7.17
N ALA A 17 11.85 -12.34 6.81
CA ALA A 17 11.51 -12.62 5.43
C ALA A 17 10.98 -11.39 4.70
N VAL A 18 10.50 -10.38 5.42
CA VAL A 18 9.86 -9.21 4.83
C VAL A 18 10.88 -8.29 4.17
N ARG A 19 10.54 -7.83 2.97
CA ARG A 19 11.34 -6.82 2.25
C ARG A 19 10.41 -5.75 1.71
N LEU A 20 10.82 -4.51 1.87
CA LEU A 20 10.14 -3.31 1.37
C LEU A 20 11.14 -2.50 0.55
N GLN A 21 10.65 -1.59 -0.27
CA GLN A 21 11.55 -0.74 -1.06
C GLN A 21 11.10 0.71 -0.99
N HIS A 22 11.79 1.48 -0.16
CA HIS A 22 11.55 2.92 0.06
C HIS A 22 10.09 3.19 0.43
N PRO A 23 9.59 2.58 1.52
CA PRO A 23 8.22 2.89 1.96
C PRO A 23 8.18 4.34 2.43
N LEU A 24 7.33 5.15 1.81
CA LEU A 24 7.26 6.59 2.06
C LEU A 24 6.01 7.00 2.83
N GLY A 25 5.11 6.08 3.14
CA GLY A 25 3.92 6.41 3.91
C GLY A 25 3.49 5.24 4.77
N ILE A 26 3.01 5.56 5.96
CA ILE A 26 2.52 4.56 6.89
C ILE A 26 1.35 5.14 7.69
N HIS A 27 0.34 4.34 7.92
CA HIS A 27 -0.82 4.73 8.73
C HIS A 27 -1.23 3.58 9.64
N ALA A 28 -1.32 3.85 10.93
CA ALA A 28 -1.74 2.86 11.92
C ALA A 28 -3.25 2.94 12.12
N PHE A 29 -3.93 1.82 12.04
CA PHE A 29 -5.36 1.74 12.28
C PHE A 29 -5.73 0.35 12.76
N ASN A 30 -6.48 0.27 13.87
CA ASN A 30 -6.98 -0.99 14.43
C ASN A 30 -5.86 -2.02 14.68
N GLY A 31 -4.70 -1.58 15.16
CA GLY A 31 -3.60 -2.48 15.47
C GLY A 31 -2.82 -2.97 14.27
N MET A 32 -3.13 -2.47 13.08
CA MET A 32 -2.41 -2.81 11.84
C MET A 32 -1.73 -1.58 11.28
N LEU A 33 -0.65 -1.81 10.54
CA LEU A 33 0.06 -0.76 9.83
C LEU A 33 -0.18 -0.91 8.34
N TYR A 34 -0.71 0.15 7.71
CA TYR A 34 -0.87 0.21 6.27
C TYR A 34 0.32 0.97 5.70
N VAL A 35 1.07 0.34 4.82
CA VAL A 35 2.36 0.83 4.35
C VAL A 35 2.31 1.04 2.85
N ALA A 36 2.61 2.26 2.42
CA ALA A 36 2.84 2.52 1.00
C ALA A 36 4.27 2.07 0.68
N ASP A 37 4.39 0.90 0.08
CA ASP A 37 5.67 0.35 -0.35
C ASP A 37 5.99 0.90 -1.73
N THR A 38 6.44 2.14 -1.73
CA THR A 38 6.39 3.07 -2.83
C THR A 38 7.07 2.56 -4.11
N TYR A 39 8.30 2.10 -4.01
CA TYR A 39 9.03 1.67 -5.21
C TYR A 39 8.67 0.26 -5.66
N ASN A 40 7.88 -0.45 -4.89
CA ASN A 40 7.28 -1.72 -5.31
C ASN A 40 5.87 -1.54 -5.88
N HIS A 41 5.36 -0.30 -5.88
CA HIS A 41 4.04 0.04 -6.44
C HIS A 41 2.93 -0.77 -5.79
N LYS A 42 3.00 -0.93 -4.47
CA LYS A 42 2.07 -1.72 -3.68
C LYS A 42 1.68 -1.01 -2.40
N ILE A 43 0.54 -1.42 -1.86
CA ILE A 43 0.20 -1.13 -0.47
C ILE A 43 0.27 -2.45 0.29
N LYS A 44 1.00 -2.46 1.38
CA LYS A 44 1.15 -3.63 2.22
C LYS A 44 0.52 -3.39 3.58
N VAL A 45 0.11 -4.46 4.23
CA VAL A 45 -0.42 -4.42 5.59
C VAL A 45 0.49 -5.25 6.48
N LEU A 46 0.84 -4.68 7.62
CA LEU A 46 1.80 -5.27 8.54
C LEU A 46 1.18 -5.35 9.93
N SER A 47 1.29 -6.53 10.54
CA SER A 47 0.90 -6.72 11.93
C SER A 47 2.12 -6.54 12.83
N PRO A 48 2.15 -5.50 13.68
CA PRO A 48 3.29 -5.32 14.58
C PRO A 48 3.35 -6.38 15.67
N THR A 49 2.24 -7.05 15.97
CA THR A 49 2.20 -8.10 16.99
C THR A 49 2.89 -9.38 16.51
N THR A 50 2.57 -9.81 15.29
CA THR A 50 3.12 -11.05 14.72
C THR A 50 4.30 -10.80 13.81
N LEU A 51 4.59 -9.54 13.47
CA LEU A 51 5.60 -9.13 12.50
C LEU A 51 5.36 -9.71 11.12
N SER A 52 4.10 -10.00 10.78
CA SER A 52 3.74 -10.49 9.46
C SER A 52 3.39 -9.33 8.54
N CYS A 53 3.72 -9.49 7.28
CA CYS A 53 3.47 -8.48 6.24
C CYS A 53 2.90 -9.15 5.01
N ALA A 54 1.83 -8.58 4.47
CA ALA A 54 1.18 -9.10 3.28
C ALA A 54 0.87 -7.95 2.32
N THR A 55 0.87 -8.25 1.03
CA THR A 55 0.41 -7.30 0.02
C THR A 55 -1.10 -7.19 0.09
N LEU A 56 -1.60 -5.97 0.27
CA LEU A 56 -3.03 -5.70 0.27
C LEU A 56 -3.52 -5.50 -1.17
N VAL A 57 -2.90 -4.59 -1.89
CA VAL A 57 -3.24 -4.27 -3.28
C VAL A 57 -1.98 -3.88 -4.06
N GLY A 58 -2.08 -3.93 -5.39
CA GLY A 58 -0.99 -3.60 -6.29
C GLY A 58 -0.32 -4.83 -6.87
N THR A 59 0.16 -4.72 -8.13
CA THR A 59 0.78 -5.84 -8.83
C THR A 59 2.30 -5.85 -8.74
N GLY A 60 2.90 -4.76 -8.31
CA GLY A 60 4.35 -4.59 -8.36
C GLY A 60 4.83 -3.93 -9.63
N ARG A 61 3.95 -3.73 -10.61
CA ARG A 61 4.25 -2.99 -11.84
C ARG A 61 3.60 -1.63 -11.78
N PRO A 62 4.29 -0.56 -12.21
CA PRO A 62 3.67 0.76 -12.23
C PRO A 62 2.52 0.79 -13.23
N GLY A 63 1.45 1.48 -12.87
CA GLY A 63 0.29 1.60 -13.73
C GLY A 63 -0.87 2.25 -13.02
N LEU A 64 -1.97 2.42 -13.74
CA LEU A 64 -3.21 2.95 -13.21
C LEU A 64 -4.33 2.00 -13.60
N ALA A 65 -4.67 1.10 -12.71
CA ALA A 65 -5.75 0.15 -12.92
C ALA A 65 -6.60 0.04 -11.67
N ASP A 66 -7.91 0.05 -11.85
CA ASP A 66 -8.87 -0.18 -10.80
C ASP A 66 -9.15 -1.67 -10.64
N GLY A 67 -9.92 -2.05 -9.63
CA GLY A 67 -10.28 -3.43 -9.37
C GLY A 67 -9.39 -4.06 -8.32
N HIS A 68 -9.16 -5.35 -8.44
CA HIS A 68 -8.30 -6.10 -7.52
C HIS A 68 -7.39 -7.02 -8.34
N PRO A 69 -6.06 -6.90 -8.17
CA PRO A 69 -5.33 -6.17 -7.14
C PRO A 69 -5.10 -4.68 -7.44
N GLY A 70 -5.52 -4.18 -8.58
CA GLY A 70 -5.26 -2.81 -8.98
C GLY A 70 -3.79 -2.56 -9.32
N GLN A 71 -3.51 -1.40 -9.86
CA GLN A 71 -2.13 -0.96 -10.10
C GLN A 71 -1.95 0.46 -9.62
N PHE A 72 -0.76 0.73 -9.09
CA PHE A 72 -0.34 2.02 -8.56
C PHE A 72 0.98 2.42 -9.20
N TYR A 73 1.34 3.68 -9.05
CA TYR A 73 2.63 4.16 -9.54
C TYR A 73 3.28 5.04 -8.46
N GLU A 74 4.21 4.45 -7.71
CA GLU A 74 4.89 5.07 -6.57
C GLU A 74 3.89 5.70 -5.59
N PRO A 75 3.01 4.87 -5.01
CA PRO A 75 2.00 5.37 -4.07
C PRO A 75 2.63 5.84 -2.77
N GLY A 76 1.98 6.81 -2.14
CA GLY A 76 2.36 7.32 -0.83
C GLY A 76 1.12 7.61 -0.01
N GLY A 77 1.32 8.15 1.19
CA GLY A 77 0.28 8.70 2.03
C GLY A 77 -0.99 7.86 2.23
N PRO A 78 -0.90 6.63 2.77
CA PRO A 78 -2.12 5.85 3.04
C PRO A 78 -2.86 6.44 4.25
N TRP A 79 -4.19 6.37 4.22
CA TRP A 79 -5.05 6.88 5.28
C TRP A 79 -6.32 6.07 5.34
N VAL A 80 -6.66 5.53 6.52
CA VAL A 80 -7.90 4.76 6.71
C VAL A 80 -9.00 5.68 7.22
N SER A 81 -10.15 5.65 6.57
CA SER A 81 -11.33 6.37 6.98
C SER A 81 -12.57 5.70 6.41
N GLN A 82 -13.60 5.53 7.24
CA GLN A 82 -14.91 5.03 6.83
C GLN A 82 -14.85 3.70 6.07
N GLY A 83 -14.02 2.77 6.55
CA GLY A 83 -13.91 1.45 5.94
C GLY A 83 -13.11 1.39 4.65
N CYS A 84 -12.47 2.49 4.28
CA CYS A 84 -11.67 2.58 3.07
C CYS A 84 -10.26 3.03 3.39
N LEU A 85 -9.33 2.60 2.57
CA LEU A 85 -7.97 3.12 2.58
C LEU A 85 -7.82 4.10 1.42
N TRP A 86 -7.45 5.33 1.76
CA TRP A 86 -7.22 6.40 0.79
C TRP A 86 -5.73 6.48 0.52
N VAL A 87 -5.35 6.50 -0.75
CA VAL A 87 -3.94 6.45 -1.16
C VAL A 87 -3.65 7.58 -2.12
N ALA A 88 -2.62 8.36 -1.79
CA ALA A 88 -2.07 9.33 -2.73
C ALA A 88 -1.21 8.57 -3.74
N ASP A 89 -1.73 8.35 -4.93
CA ASP A 89 -1.04 7.60 -5.98
C ASP A 89 -0.21 8.58 -6.79
N THR A 90 0.95 8.90 -6.27
CA THR A 90 1.72 10.09 -6.55
C THR A 90 2.04 10.28 -8.03
N ASN A 91 2.61 9.28 -8.68
CA ASN A 91 3.01 9.42 -10.09
C ASN A 91 1.86 9.25 -11.07
N ASN A 92 0.70 8.83 -10.59
CA ASN A 92 -0.54 8.85 -11.38
C ASN A 92 -1.33 10.15 -11.17
N HIS A 93 -0.88 11.03 -10.28
CA HIS A 93 -1.56 12.28 -9.96
C HIS A 93 -3.03 12.04 -9.57
N ALA A 94 -3.26 11.00 -8.78
CA ALA A 94 -4.61 10.56 -8.47
C ALA A 94 -4.73 10.19 -6.99
N VAL A 95 -5.95 10.24 -6.48
CA VAL A 95 -6.30 9.64 -5.19
C VAL A 95 -7.02 8.34 -5.48
N ARG A 96 -6.52 7.27 -4.88
CA ARG A 96 -7.10 5.93 -5.05
C ARG A 96 -7.79 5.54 -3.76
N ILE A 97 -8.86 4.78 -3.88
CA ILE A 97 -9.65 4.34 -2.73
C ILE A 97 -9.71 2.82 -2.76
N VAL A 98 -9.32 2.20 -1.67
CA VAL A 98 -9.37 0.74 -1.51
C VAL A 98 -10.47 0.41 -0.51
N ASP A 99 -11.46 -0.37 -0.93
CA ASP A 99 -12.46 -0.91 -0.01
C ASP A 99 -11.80 -1.99 0.84
N LEU A 100 -11.71 -1.77 2.16
CA LEU A 100 -11.02 -2.71 3.03
C LEU A 100 -11.78 -4.02 3.24
N ARG A 101 -13.06 -4.08 2.87
CA ARG A 101 -13.84 -5.29 2.94
C ARG A 101 -13.63 -6.18 1.71
N THR A 102 -13.59 -5.59 0.53
CA THR A 102 -13.51 -6.32 -0.73
C THR A 102 -12.13 -6.28 -1.37
N HIS A 103 -11.29 -5.33 -0.97
CA HIS A 103 -9.97 -5.00 -1.54
C HIS A 103 -10.06 -4.49 -2.98
N GLU A 104 -11.24 -4.00 -3.37
CA GLU A 104 -11.40 -3.35 -4.66
C GLU A 104 -10.79 -1.97 -4.65
N VAL A 105 -10.07 -1.62 -5.69
CA VAL A 105 -9.44 -0.33 -5.87
C VAL A 105 -10.22 0.48 -6.88
N ARG A 106 -10.48 1.73 -6.56
CA ARG A 106 -11.09 2.68 -7.50
C ARG A 106 -10.36 4.02 -7.44
N THR A 107 -10.52 4.79 -8.47
CA THR A 107 -9.93 6.13 -8.56
C THR A 107 -10.99 7.16 -8.22
N LEU A 108 -10.64 8.11 -7.36
CA LEU A 108 -11.54 9.21 -7.02
C LEU A 108 -11.68 10.14 -8.20
N THR A 109 -12.92 10.38 -8.60
CA THR A 109 -13.22 11.34 -9.67
C THR A 109 -13.53 12.69 -9.03
N LEU A 110 -12.77 13.70 -9.44
CA LEU A 110 -12.89 15.05 -8.85
C LEU A 110 -13.65 16.00 -9.77
N ASN A 111 -14.55 15.48 -10.57
CA ASN A 111 -15.34 16.31 -11.50
C ASN A 111 -16.21 17.28 -10.71
N GLY A 112 -16.18 18.52 -11.14
CA GLY A 112 -16.98 19.55 -10.50
C GLY A 112 -16.37 20.21 -9.29
N LEU A 113 -15.14 19.88 -9.00
CA LEU A 113 -14.42 20.54 -7.92
C LEU A 113 -13.68 21.77 -8.42
#